data_27758f4f837b3615a2edad5ce7c9cf6c
#
_entry.id   27758f4f837b3615a2edad5ce7c9cf6c
#
_cell.length_a   1.000
_cell.length_b   1.000
_cell.length_c   1.000
_cell.angle_alpha   90.00
_cell.angle_beta   90.00
_cell.angle_gamma   90.00
#
_symmetry.space_group_name_H-M   'P 1'
#
loop_
_entity.id
_entity.type
_entity.pdbx_description
1 polymer ?
#
loop_
_entity_poly.entity_id
_entity_poly.type
_entity_poly.pdbx_seq_one_letter_code
_entity_poly.pdbx_strand_id
1 'polypeptide(L)'
;MLRADTEGAPAEAVIDLSQKTALDGSITTIATLNNVLIAGAFEGEYAITDLSSTTGTPCTFGRTSDFASDTRSKIVNHLHLFESRTTYHPQGVLCSNDHRLRILDCATNTFTHNFQYSAAVNCSATSPNGRMRVVVGDFQETLITNAETGRPFETLKTHTDDSFACAWADDGIHVATAAQDSTIVVWDARYWDKPLTVLTSELSIPRALRFSPIGSGPRVLVAAEADDYISIINAQTFESKQVFDFFGPLGGVTFTPDGQSLFIANGERRFGGIIELERTGWAERTARRRSFDSERDELVTDWAANHHLNDFEKSLSGNIERQRTGVDFSQLVV
;
A
#
# COMPACT_ATOMS: atom_id res chain seq x y z
N MET A 1 0.81 -4.40 -16.02
CA MET A 1 1.14 -5.83 -16.14
C MET A 1 1.61 -6.31 -14.79
N LEU A 2 0.81 -7.09 -14.09
CA LEU A 2 1.20 -7.71 -12.81
C LEU A 2 1.73 -9.12 -13.12
N ARG A 3 2.96 -9.37 -12.78
CA ARG A 3 3.58 -10.69 -12.91
C ARG A 3 3.99 -11.17 -11.52
N ALA A 4 3.41 -12.25 -11.06
CA ALA A 4 3.86 -12.95 -9.87
C ALA A 4 4.66 -14.17 -10.33
N ASP A 5 5.97 -14.15 -10.08
CA ASP A 5 6.83 -15.31 -10.28
C ASP A 5 7.10 -15.94 -8.90
N THR A 6 6.68 -17.17 -8.73
CA THR A 6 7.24 -18.06 -7.70
C THR A 6 8.49 -18.73 -8.29
N GLU A 7 9.57 -18.88 -7.52
CA GLU A 7 10.82 -19.47 -7.99
C GLU A 7 10.57 -20.79 -8.75
N GLY A 8 10.90 -20.81 -10.04
CA GLY A 8 10.88 -21.99 -10.90
C GLY A 8 9.54 -22.40 -11.50
N ALA A 9 8.43 -21.73 -11.20
CA ALA A 9 7.17 -21.96 -11.87
C ALA A 9 6.92 -20.88 -12.94
N PRO A 10 6.40 -21.24 -14.14
CA PRO A 10 5.93 -20.26 -15.09
C PRO A 10 4.79 -19.45 -14.45
N ALA A 11 4.71 -18.16 -14.74
CA ALA A 11 3.60 -17.32 -14.27
C ALA A 11 2.28 -17.98 -14.70
N GLU A 12 1.45 -18.40 -13.73
CA GLU A 12 0.23 -19.16 -14.01
C GLU A 12 -0.85 -18.30 -14.68
N ALA A 13 -0.83 -16.99 -14.44
CA ALA A 13 -1.73 -16.06 -15.12
C ALA A 13 -1.11 -14.66 -15.25
N VAL A 14 -1.30 -14.04 -16.40
CA VAL A 14 -1.05 -12.61 -16.62
C VAL A 14 -2.38 -11.95 -16.91
N ILE A 15 -2.82 -11.06 -16.02
CA ILE A 15 -4.01 -10.26 -16.24
C ILE A 15 -3.57 -8.94 -16.86
N ASP A 16 -3.84 -8.77 -18.14
CA ASP A 16 -3.57 -7.53 -18.85
C ASP A 16 -4.84 -6.68 -18.86
N LEU A 17 -4.89 -5.71 -17.98
CA LEU A 17 -6.01 -4.77 -17.88
C LEU A 17 -5.96 -3.68 -18.97
N SER A 18 -4.84 -3.54 -19.69
CA SER A 18 -4.66 -2.50 -20.72
C SER A 18 -5.19 -2.92 -22.10
N GLN A 19 -5.33 -4.22 -22.39
CA GLN A 19 -5.71 -4.70 -23.72
C GLN A 19 -7.18 -4.57 -24.08
N LYS A 20 -8.04 -4.23 -23.14
CA LYS A 20 -9.45 -4.00 -23.39
C LYS A 20 -9.77 -2.53 -23.21
N THR A 21 -9.86 -1.85 -24.26
CA THR A 21 -10.42 -0.54 -24.70
C THR A 21 -11.25 0.33 -23.72
N ALA A 22 -11.39 -0.05 -22.46
CA ALA A 22 -12.19 0.68 -21.48
C ALA A 22 -11.37 1.40 -20.41
N LEU A 23 -10.09 1.07 -20.25
CA LEU A 23 -9.15 1.84 -19.42
C LEU A 23 -8.19 2.58 -20.37
N ASP A 24 -8.64 3.72 -20.91
CA ASP A 24 -7.80 4.58 -21.76
C ASP A 24 -6.72 5.32 -20.96
N GLY A 25 -6.85 5.31 -19.63
CA GLY A 25 -5.93 5.98 -18.71
C GLY A 25 -4.95 5.03 -18.01
N SER A 26 -3.89 5.62 -17.44
CA SER A 26 -2.97 4.92 -16.55
C SER A 26 -3.70 4.43 -15.30
N ILE A 27 -3.44 3.19 -14.87
CA ILE A 27 -3.91 2.68 -13.59
C ILE A 27 -3.24 3.48 -12.47
N THR A 28 -4.05 4.02 -11.58
CA THR A 28 -3.61 4.83 -10.45
C THR A 28 -3.57 4.06 -9.14
N THR A 29 -4.47 3.08 -8.99
CA THR A 29 -4.63 2.32 -7.76
C THR A 29 -5.20 0.94 -8.03
N ILE A 30 -4.87 -0.01 -7.17
CA ILE A 30 -5.31 -1.40 -7.27
C ILE A 30 -5.57 -1.96 -5.87
N ALA A 31 -6.60 -2.79 -5.73
CA ALA A 31 -6.89 -3.50 -4.48
C ALA A 31 -7.42 -4.90 -4.75
N THR A 32 -7.13 -5.80 -3.81
CA THR A 32 -7.61 -7.18 -3.85
C THR A 32 -8.23 -7.56 -2.51
N LEU A 33 -9.30 -8.34 -2.56
CA LEU A 33 -9.88 -8.99 -1.37
C LEU A 33 -10.55 -10.29 -1.82
N ASN A 34 -10.26 -11.38 -1.11
CA ASN A 34 -10.65 -12.72 -1.53
C ASN A 34 -10.18 -12.95 -2.98
N ASN A 35 -11.05 -13.31 -3.88
CA ASN A 35 -10.71 -13.49 -5.30
C ASN A 35 -11.10 -12.30 -6.19
N VAL A 36 -11.45 -11.16 -5.60
CA VAL A 36 -11.83 -9.96 -6.36
C VAL A 36 -10.64 -9.01 -6.44
N LEU A 37 -10.33 -8.57 -7.66
CA LEU A 37 -9.39 -7.49 -7.94
C LEU A 37 -10.15 -6.32 -8.55
N ILE A 38 -9.89 -5.11 -8.04
CA ILE A 38 -10.33 -3.87 -8.66
C ILE A 38 -9.13 -2.99 -8.98
N ALA A 39 -9.14 -2.38 -10.16
CA ALA A 39 -8.18 -1.36 -10.57
C ALA A 39 -8.93 -0.07 -10.89
N GLY A 40 -8.43 1.06 -10.39
CA GLY A 40 -8.92 2.40 -10.72
C GLY A 40 -7.93 3.13 -11.64
N ALA A 41 -8.42 4.03 -12.48
CA ALA A 41 -7.64 4.72 -13.49
C ALA A 41 -7.75 6.25 -13.41
N PHE A 42 -6.90 6.92 -14.19
CA PHE A 42 -6.73 8.37 -14.18
C PHE A 42 -7.96 9.13 -14.67
N GLU A 43 -8.72 8.58 -15.62
CA GLU A 43 -9.92 9.22 -16.17
C GLU A 43 -11.23 8.83 -15.45
N GLY A 44 -11.10 8.22 -14.25
CA GLY A 44 -12.24 7.80 -13.45
C GLY A 44 -12.86 6.48 -13.87
N GLU A 45 -12.17 5.73 -14.69
CA GLU A 45 -12.52 4.38 -15.06
C GLU A 45 -12.09 3.38 -14.00
N TYR A 46 -12.75 2.24 -13.96
CA TYR A 46 -12.34 1.13 -13.12
C TYR A 46 -12.62 -0.21 -13.81
N ALA A 47 -11.91 -1.23 -13.40
CA ALA A 47 -12.08 -2.60 -13.84
C ALA A 47 -12.21 -3.53 -12.65
N ILE A 48 -13.12 -4.50 -12.73
CA ILE A 48 -13.29 -5.57 -11.73
C ILE A 48 -13.01 -6.89 -12.42
N THR A 49 -12.25 -7.77 -11.77
CA THR A 49 -12.04 -9.14 -12.24
C THR A 49 -12.02 -10.13 -11.08
N ASP A 50 -12.49 -11.36 -11.36
CA ASP A 50 -12.42 -12.48 -10.42
C ASP A 50 -11.12 -13.26 -10.69
N LEU A 51 -10.26 -13.40 -9.69
CA LEU A 51 -9.00 -14.10 -9.76
C LEU A 51 -9.12 -15.63 -9.61
N SER A 52 -10.30 -16.16 -9.28
CA SER A 52 -10.51 -17.61 -9.09
C SER A 52 -10.52 -18.38 -10.41
N SER A 53 -10.74 -17.71 -11.53
CA SER A 53 -10.81 -18.34 -12.84
C SER A 53 -9.45 -18.34 -13.54
N THR A 54 -8.96 -19.51 -13.91
CA THR A 54 -7.65 -19.70 -14.60
C THR A 54 -7.69 -19.41 -16.09
N THR A 55 -8.87 -19.28 -16.69
CA THR A 55 -9.02 -19.10 -18.14
C THR A 55 -9.92 -17.91 -18.49
N GLY A 56 -9.26 -16.80 -18.78
CA GLY A 56 -9.90 -15.68 -19.49
C GLY A 56 -11.14 -15.09 -18.84
N THR A 57 -11.12 -14.89 -17.52
CA THR A 57 -12.22 -14.22 -16.81
C THR A 57 -12.50 -12.87 -17.45
N PRO A 58 -13.75 -12.58 -17.83
CA PRO A 58 -14.08 -11.27 -18.37
C PRO A 58 -13.90 -10.22 -17.28
N CYS A 59 -13.10 -9.19 -17.54
CA CYS A 59 -13.11 -8.00 -16.73
C CYS A 59 -14.43 -7.24 -16.95
N THR A 60 -15.03 -6.83 -15.85
CA THR A 60 -16.17 -5.90 -15.88
C THR A 60 -15.62 -4.48 -15.72
N PHE A 61 -16.02 -3.59 -16.61
CA PHE A 61 -15.58 -2.20 -16.62
C PHE A 61 -16.69 -1.25 -16.21
N GLY A 62 -16.31 -0.13 -15.63
CA GLY A 62 -17.23 0.94 -15.29
C GLY A 62 -16.54 2.29 -15.21
N ARG A 63 -17.34 3.33 -14.97
CA ARG A 63 -16.85 4.71 -14.78
C ARG A 63 -17.46 5.31 -13.52
N THR A 64 -16.73 6.18 -12.86
CA THR A 64 -17.17 6.87 -11.63
C THR A 64 -18.25 7.92 -11.92
N SER A 65 -18.35 8.43 -13.14
CA SER A 65 -19.45 9.31 -13.57
C SER A 65 -19.73 9.17 -15.05
N ASP A 66 -21.01 9.12 -15.41
CA ASP A 66 -21.48 9.10 -16.79
C ASP A 66 -21.68 10.51 -17.38
N PHE A 67 -21.49 11.57 -16.58
CA PHE A 67 -21.77 12.93 -17.00
C PHE A 67 -20.51 13.62 -17.54
N ALA A 68 -20.49 13.85 -18.84
CA ALA A 68 -19.45 14.62 -19.55
C ALA A 68 -19.39 16.11 -19.11
N SER A 69 -20.30 16.58 -18.29
CA SER A 69 -20.40 17.97 -17.85
C SER A 69 -19.60 18.31 -16.58
N ASP A 70 -19.05 17.31 -15.89
CA ASP A 70 -18.23 17.59 -14.70
C ASP A 70 -16.80 17.90 -15.14
N THR A 71 -16.38 19.16 -14.99
CA THR A 71 -15.04 19.65 -15.35
C THR A 71 -13.97 19.27 -14.33
N ARG A 72 -14.35 18.63 -13.21
CA ARG A 72 -13.39 18.20 -12.19
C ARG A 72 -12.64 16.95 -12.63
N SER A 73 -11.39 16.88 -12.24
CA SER A 73 -10.58 15.68 -12.44
C SER A 73 -11.27 14.47 -11.81
N LYS A 74 -11.39 13.38 -12.58
CA LYS A 74 -12.08 12.16 -12.17
C LYS A 74 -11.12 11.09 -11.64
N ILE A 75 -9.86 11.41 -11.46
CA ILE A 75 -8.83 10.48 -11.00
C ILE A 75 -9.35 9.67 -9.83
N VAL A 76 -9.24 8.35 -9.90
CA VAL A 76 -9.42 7.46 -8.76
C VAL A 76 -8.11 7.48 -7.97
N ASN A 77 -8.06 8.26 -6.89
CA ASN A 77 -6.86 8.45 -6.08
C ASN A 77 -6.50 7.23 -5.25
N HIS A 78 -7.51 6.58 -4.68
CA HIS A 78 -7.33 5.42 -3.83
C HIS A 78 -8.51 4.47 -3.94
N LEU A 79 -8.21 3.20 -3.77
CA LEU A 79 -9.19 2.12 -3.78
C LEU A 79 -8.86 1.12 -2.67
N HIS A 80 -9.87 0.73 -1.91
CA HIS A 80 -9.75 -0.43 -1.01
C HIS A 80 -11.01 -1.28 -1.08
N LEU A 81 -10.87 -2.54 -0.69
CA LEU A 81 -11.96 -3.49 -0.61
C LEU A 81 -12.26 -3.81 0.85
N PHE A 82 -13.53 -4.02 1.16
CA PHE A 82 -13.98 -4.53 2.44
C PHE A 82 -15.16 -5.48 2.24
N GLU A 83 -15.40 -6.35 3.22
CA GLU A 83 -16.55 -7.26 3.18
C GLU A 83 -17.80 -6.57 3.73
N SER A 84 -18.89 -6.63 2.97
CA SER A 84 -20.16 -6.08 3.39
C SER A 84 -20.69 -6.83 4.63
N ARG A 85 -21.13 -6.09 5.62
CA ARG A 85 -21.69 -6.66 6.87
C ARG A 85 -23.04 -7.36 6.67
N THR A 86 -23.73 -7.05 5.61
CA THR A 86 -25.09 -7.56 5.33
C THR A 86 -25.11 -8.65 4.28
N THR A 87 -24.32 -8.49 3.22
CA THR A 87 -24.30 -9.42 2.09
C THR A 87 -23.10 -10.35 2.10
N TYR A 88 -22.08 -10.05 2.91
CA TYR A 88 -20.80 -10.78 2.97
C TYR A 88 -20.08 -10.84 1.60
N HIS A 89 -20.43 -9.94 0.68
CA HIS A 89 -19.75 -9.79 -0.61
C HIS A 89 -18.73 -8.65 -0.56
N PRO A 90 -17.63 -8.75 -1.32
CA PRO A 90 -16.66 -7.67 -1.44
C PRO A 90 -17.32 -6.39 -2.00
N GLN A 91 -17.04 -5.29 -1.35
CA GLN A 91 -17.40 -3.94 -1.79
C GLN A 91 -16.14 -3.10 -1.98
N GLY A 92 -16.09 -2.37 -3.08
CA GLY A 92 -15.03 -1.43 -3.39
C GLY A 92 -15.36 -0.04 -2.89
N VAL A 93 -14.38 0.63 -2.28
CA VAL A 93 -14.46 2.05 -1.94
C VAL A 93 -13.54 2.81 -2.88
N LEU A 94 -14.08 3.70 -3.69
CA LEU A 94 -13.35 4.53 -4.64
C LEU A 94 -13.31 5.97 -4.14
N CYS A 95 -12.10 6.47 -3.88
CA CYS A 95 -11.83 7.86 -3.53
C CYS A 95 -11.38 8.61 -4.78
N SER A 96 -11.94 9.78 -5.06
CA SER A 96 -11.70 10.48 -6.31
C SER A 96 -11.48 11.97 -6.13
N ASN A 97 -10.77 12.57 -7.09
CA ASN A 97 -10.53 14.01 -7.17
C ASN A 97 -11.80 14.84 -7.40
N ASP A 98 -12.89 14.23 -7.83
CA ASP A 98 -14.18 14.90 -8.02
C ASP A 98 -14.93 15.16 -6.68
N HIS A 99 -14.20 15.08 -5.55
CA HIS A 99 -14.69 15.29 -4.19
C HIS A 99 -15.68 14.23 -3.71
N ARG A 100 -15.59 13.02 -4.28
CA ARG A 100 -16.53 11.96 -3.97
C ARG A 100 -15.82 10.70 -3.48
N LEU A 101 -16.50 10.02 -2.58
CA LEU A 101 -16.23 8.65 -2.19
C LEU A 101 -17.44 7.80 -2.55
N ARG A 102 -17.19 6.76 -3.34
CA ARG A 102 -18.22 5.86 -3.83
C ARG A 102 -18.05 4.46 -3.30
N ILE A 103 -19.17 3.80 -3.00
CA ILE A 103 -19.19 2.39 -2.63
C ILE A 103 -19.75 1.61 -3.82
N LEU A 104 -18.95 0.67 -4.30
CA LEU A 104 -19.25 -0.20 -5.43
C LEU A 104 -19.49 -1.62 -4.94
N ASP A 105 -20.65 -2.17 -5.24
CA ASP A 105 -20.90 -3.60 -5.08
C ASP A 105 -20.20 -4.35 -6.21
N CYS A 106 -19.20 -5.18 -5.85
CA CYS A 106 -18.38 -5.87 -6.84
C CYS A 106 -19.13 -6.99 -7.58
N ALA A 107 -20.15 -7.57 -6.96
CA ALA A 107 -20.93 -8.65 -7.55
C ALA A 107 -21.90 -8.15 -8.62
N THR A 108 -22.49 -6.97 -8.38
CA THR A 108 -23.49 -6.39 -9.29
C THR A 108 -22.93 -5.29 -10.20
N ASN A 109 -21.71 -4.84 -9.95
CA ASN A 109 -21.08 -3.68 -10.59
C ASN A 109 -21.97 -2.42 -10.52
N THR A 110 -22.55 -2.17 -9.35
CA THR A 110 -23.42 -1.01 -9.13
C THR A 110 -22.94 -0.17 -7.94
N PHE A 111 -23.00 1.15 -8.08
CA PHE A 111 -22.72 2.04 -6.96
C PHE A 111 -23.89 2.03 -5.97
N THR A 112 -23.64 1.57 -4.75
CA THR A 112 -24.63 1.55 -3.67
C THR A 112 -24.71 2.88 -2.94
N HIS A 113 -23.58 3.59 -2.84
CA HIS A 113 -23.47 4.89 -2.16
C HIS A 113 -22.55 5.83 -2.92
N ASN A 114 -22.83 7.12 -2.78
CA ASN A 114 -22.04 8.20 -3.37
C ASN A 114 -22.03 9.39 -2.41
N PHE A 115 -20.93 9.56 -1.68
CA PHE A 115 -20.77 10.61 -0.67
C PHE A 115 -19.98 11.78 -1.23
N GLN A 116 -20.45 12.99 -0.95
CA GLN A 116 -19.82 14.24 -1.37
C GLN A 116 -19.04 14.84 -0.20
N TYR A 117 -17.80 15.28 -0.45
CA TYR A 117 -16.93 15.98 0.50
C TYR A 117 -16.61 17.38 0.01
N SER A 118 -15.94 18.19 0.86
CA SER A 118 -15.59 19.58 0.56
C SER A 118 -14.51 19.73 -0.51
N ALA A 119 -13.58 18.78 -0.58
CA ALA A 119 -12.48 18.75 -1.54
C ALA A 119 -12.21 17.33 -2.00
N ALA A 120 -11.12 17.13 -2.79
CA ALA A 120 -10.72 15.82 -3.28
C ALA A 120 -10.49 14.84 -2.13
N VAL A 121 -10.92 13.60 -2.33
CA VAL A 121 -10.68 12.51 -1.37
C VAL A 121 -9.47 11.72 -1.85
N ASN A 122 -8.38 11.74 -1.07
CA ASN A 122 -7.13 11.11 -1.44
C ASN A 122 -7.05 9.66 -0.99
N CYS A 123 -7.55 9.36 0.21
CA CYS A 123 -7.50 8.01 0.76
C CYS A 123 -8.64 7.76 1.73
N SER A 124 -9.01 6.50 1.91
CA SER A 124 -9.90 6.08 2.98
C SER A 124 -9.60 4.64 3.41
N ALA A 125 -9.93 4.31 4.66
CA ALA A 125 -9.84 2.96 5.18
C ALA A 125 -11.08 2.65 6.05
N THR A 126 -11.70 1.50 5.79
CA THR A 126 -12.86 1.02 6.54
C THR A 126 -12.40 0.21 7.76
N SER A 127 -13.02 0.43 8.92
CA SER A 127 -12.74 -0.36 10.12
C SER A 127 -13.04 -1.84 9.91
N PRO A 128 -12.35 -2.77 10.60
CA PRO A 128 -12.55 -4.21 10.41
C PRO A 128 -13.98 -4.67 10.67
N ASN A 129 -14.71 -3.96 11.56
CA ASN A 129 -16.12 -4.26 11.82
C ASN A 129 -17.09 -3.60 10.82
N GLY A 130 -16.58 -2.88 9.80
CA GLY A 130 -17.36 -2.24 8.75
C GLY A 130 -18.25 -1.08 9.18
N ARG A 131 -18.10 -0.55 10.43
CA ARG A 131 -18.99 0.51 10.94
C ARG A 131 -18.47 1.92 10.73
N MET A 132 -17.16 2.08 10.75
CA MET A 132 -16.50 3.36 10.66
C MET A 132 -15.58 3.41 9.44
N ARG A 133 -15.31 4.61 8.96
CA ARG A 133 -14.32 4.84 7.91
C ARG A 133 -13.56 6.11 8.23
N VAL A 134 -12.22 6.01 8.15
CA VAL A 134 -11.36 7.19 8.12
C VAL A 134 -11.31 7.69 6.68
N VAL A 135 -11.41 9.00 6.50
CA VAL A 135 -11.36 9.68 5.19
C VAL A 135 -10.40 10.85 5.29
N VAL A 136 -9.47 10.92 4.37
CA VAL A 136 -8.47 11.99 4.23
C VAL A 136 -8.44 12.48 2.78
N GLY A 137 -8.02 13.73 2.59
CA GLY A 137 -8.04 14.34 1.27
C GLY A 137 -7.32 15.70 1.24
N ASP A 138 -7.63 16.52 0.23
CA ASP A 138 -7.14 17.89 0.11
C ASP A 138 -7.80 18.80 1.16
N PHE A 139 -7.70 18.37 2.39
CA PHE A 139 -8.14 19.05 3.60
C PHE A 139 -7.30 18.57 4.79
N GLN A 140 -7.06 19.49 5.74
CA GLN A 140 -6.18 19.23 6.89
C GLN A 140 -6.81 18.28 7.91
N GLU A 141 -8.14 18.25 7.97
CA GLU A 141 -8.86 17.45 8.94
C GLU A 141 -8.89 15.97 8.51
N THR A 142 -8.69 15.08 9.47
CA THR A 142 -9.04 13.67 9.30
C THR A 142 -10.49 13.45 9.72
N LEU A 143 -11.31 12.93 8.84
CA LEU A 143 -12.73 12.68 9.12
C LEU A 143 -12.94 11.22 9.52
N ILE A 144 -13.57 11.01 10.67
CA ILE A 144 -14.08 9.68 11.06
C ILE A 144 -15.57 9.67 10.76
N THR A 145 -15.96 8.84 9.81
CA THR A 145 -17.32 8.79 9.27
C THR A 145 -18.02 7.50 9.63
N ASN A 146 -19.34 7.56 9.70
CA ASN A 146 -20.16 6.35 9.66
C ASN A 146 -20.07 5.73 8.25
N ALA A 147 -19.65 4.48 8.14
CA ALA A 147 -19.36 3.83 6.86
C ALA A 147 -20.59 3.66 5.96
N GLU A 148 -21.80 3.58 6.53
CA GLU A 148 -23.06 3.41 5.78
C GLU A 148 -23.63 4.75 5.31
N THR A 149 -23.52 5.81 6.13
CA THR A 149 -24.14 7.11 5.81
C THR A 149 -23.17 8.11 5.23
N GLY A 150 -21.85 7.86 5.32
CA GLY A 150 -20.79 8.80 4.94
C GLY A 150 -20.71 10.05 5.83
N ARG A 151 -21.54 10.16 6.86
CA ARG A 151 -21.57 11.34 7.73
C ARG A 151 -20.42 11.31 8.72
N PRO A 152 -19.60 12.37 8.80
CA PRO A 152 -18.59 12.48 9.83
C PRO A 152 -19.26 12.65 11.20
N PHE A 153 -18.73 11.96 12.20
CA PHE A 153 -19.12 12.13 13.61
C PHE A 153 -17.94 12.60 14.46
N GLU A 154 -16.70 12.43 13.96
CA GLU A 154 -15.50 13.03 14.54
C GLU A 154 -14.68 13.72 13.45
N THR A 155 -14.01 14.81 13.84
CA THR A 155 -13.13 15.60 12.98
C THR A 155 -11.84 15.88 13.72
N LEU A 156 -10.77 15.21 13.32
CA LEU A 156 -9.48 15.25 14.00
C LEU A 156 -8.60 16.33 13.36
N LYS A 157 -8.02 17.20 14.19
CA LYS A 157 -7.27 18.39 13.75
C LYS A 157 -5.83 18.33 14.27
N THR A 158 -5.00 17.51 13.68
CA THR A 158 -3.58 17.42 14.06
C THR A 158 -2.67 17.76 12.90
N HIS A 159 -3.04 17.34 11.67
CA HIS A 159 -2.31 17.71 10.48
C HIS A 159 -2.45 19.21 10.16
N THR A 160 -1.39 19.78 9.58
CA THR A 160 -1.33 21.20 9.19
C THR A 160 -1.40 21.39 7.68
N ASP A 161 -1.47 20.32 6.92
CA ASP A 161 -1.53 20.32 5.45
C ASP A 161 -2.42 19.17 4.95
N ASP A 162 -2.59 19.04 3.63
CA ASP A 162 -3.42 18.05 2.96
C ASP A 162 -2.95 16.62 3.27
N SER A 163 -3.92 15.73 3.50
CA SER A 163 -3.63 14.36 3.89
C SER A 163 -3.75 13.39 2.72
N PHE A 164 -2.77 12.47 2.57
CA PHE A 164 -2.66 11.59 1.41
C PHE A 164 -2.85 10.11 1.70
N ALA A 165 -2.57 9.66 2.91
CA ALA A 165 -2.68 8.25 3.24
C ALA A 165 -3.36 8.02 4.58
N CYS A 166 -4.08 6.91 4.68
CA CYS A 166 -4.61 6.43 5.95
C CYS A 166 -4.68 4.91 5.95
N ALA A 167 -4.61 4.34 7.14
CA ALA A 167 -4.76 2.91 7.35
C ALA A 167 -5.52 2.64 8.65
N TRP A 168 -6.38 1.64 8.62
CA TRP A 168 -7.01 1.08 9.82
C TRP A 168 -6.39 -0.27 10.10
N ALA A 169 -5.92 -0.48 11.33
CA ALA A 169 -5.35 -1.77 11.73
C ALA A 169 -6.45 -2.83 11.92
N ASP A 170 -6.12 -4.09 11.65
CA ASP A 170 -7.05 -5.23 11.80
C ASP A 170 -7.52 -5.45 13.24
N ASP A 171 -6.78 -4.88 14.24
CA ASP A 171 -7.20 -4.91 15.64
C ASP A 171 -8.45 -4.06 15.91
N GLY A 172 -8.82 -3.21 14.96
CA GLY A 172 -9.93 -2.27 15.09
C GLY A 172 -9.66 -1.10 16.03
N ILE A 173 -8.44 -1.00 16.58
CA ILE A 173 -8.04 0.02 17.57
C ILE A 173 -7.18 1.10 16.95
N HIS A 174 -6.13 0.72 16.21
CA HIS A 174 -5.16 1.68 15.70
C HIS A 174 -5.57 2.20 14.32
N VAL A 175 -5.51 3.52 14.18
CA VAL A 175 -5.69 4.23 12.90
C VAL A 175 -4.46 5.09 12.67
N ALA A 176 -3.90 5.05 11.48
CA ALA A 176 -2.79 5.91 11.09
C ALA A 176 -3.21 6.81 9.93
N THR A 177 -2.78 8.06 9.95
CA THR A 177 -2.98 9.06 8.89
C THR A 177 -1.67 9.75 8.57
N ALA A 178 -1.47 10.16 7.32
CA ALA A 178 -0.27 10.86 6.89
C ALA A 178 -0.60 12.00 5.94
N ALA A 179 0.13 13.10 6.08
CA ALA A 179 -0.13 14.34 5.36
C ALA A 179 1.12 14.95 4.72
N GLN A 180 0.92 15.97 3.94
CA GLN A 180 1.94 16.75 3.26
C GLN A 180 2.85 17.52 4.25
N ASP A 181 2.41 17.70 5.48
CA ASP A 181 3.22 18.23 6.57
C ASP A 181 4.35 17.29 7.04
N SER A 182 4.56 16.20 6.33
CA SER A 182 5.56 15.16 6.62
C SER A 182 5.35 14.45 7.96
N THR A 183 4.12 14.47 8.49
CA THR A 183 3.79 13.76 9.73
C THR A 183 2.94 12.52 9.47
N ILE A 184 3.11 11.53 10.36
CA ILE A 184 2.28 10.34 10.48
C ILE A 184 1.66 10.39 11.86
N VAL A 185 0.35 10.49 11.94
CA VAL A 185 -0.40 10.57 13.20
C VAL A 185 -1.10 9.24 13.46
N VAL A 186 -0.89 8.69 14.64
CA VAL A 186 -1.53 7.45 15.06
C VAL A 186 -2.59 7.73 16.13
N TRP A 187 -3.75 7.13 15.95
CA TRP A 187 -4.94 7.32 16.77
C TRP A 187 -5.41 6.02 17.41
N ASP A 188 -6.08 6.14 18.57
CA ASP A 188 -6.87 5.05 19.16
C ASP A 188 -8.35 5.26 18.82
N ALA A 189 -8.94 4.32 18.06
CA ALA A 189 -10.33 4.40 17.62
C ALA A 189 -11.36 4.34 18.76
N ARG A 190 -10.93 4.06 19.99
CA ARG A 190 -11.75 4.07 21.20
C ARG A 190 -11.76 5.45 21.85
N TYR A 191 -10.78 6.33 21.50
CA TYR A 191 -10.59 7.63 22.12
C TYR A 191 -9.93 8.62 21.15
N TRP A 192 -10.73 9.47 20.52
CA TRP A 192 -10.32 10.38 19.46
C TRP A 192 -9.79 11.76 19.92
N ASP A 193 -9.91 12.09 21.22
CA ASP A 193 -9.58 13.43 21.73
C ASP A 193 -8.13 13.84 21.49
N LYS A 194 -7.20 12.88 21.47
CA LYS A 194 -5.79 13.13 21.21
C LYS A 194 -5.14 11.96 20.47
N PRO A 195 -4.13 12.22 19.65
CA PRO A 195 -3.35 11.15 19.02
C PRO A 195 -2.56 10.35 20.07
N LEU A 196 -2.31 9.09 19.77
CA LEU A 196 -1.38 8.25 20.52
C LEU A 196 0.05 8.75 20.34
N THR A 197 0.42 9.05 19.12
CA THR A 197 1.74 9.59 18.77
C THR A 197 1.71 10.32 17.44
N VAL A 198 2.71 11.18 17.24
CA VAL A 198 3.01 11.86 15.98
C VAL A 198 4.44 11.52 15.60
N LEU A 199 4.61 10.95 14.42
CA LEU A 199 5.89 10.55 13.86
C LEU A 199 6.20 11.44 12.65
N THR A 200 7.48 11.53 12.29
CA THR A 200 7.91 12.27 11.09
C THR A 200 8.43 11.32 10.04
N SER A 201 8.19 11.63 8.76
CA SER A 201 8.84 10.98 7.62
C SER A 201 10.33 11.32 7.57
N GLU A 202 11.08 10.60 6.73
CA GLU A 202 12.52 10.81 6.60
C GLU A 202 12.85 11.99 5.66
N LEU A 203 12.21 11.99 4.48
CA LEU A 203 12.53 12.95 3.43
C LEU A 203 11.30 13.54 2.77
N SER A 204 10.35 12.72 2.39
CA SER A 204 9.22 13.14 1.57
C SER A 204 7.87 12.77 2.21
N ILE A 205 6.80 13.06 1.49
CA ILE A 205 5.42 12.88 1.97
C ILE A 205 5.11 11.39 2.04
N PRO A 206 4.61 10.86 3.17
CA PRO A 206 4.12 9.49 3.24
C PRO A 206 2.86 9.32 2.36
N ARG A 207 2.95 8.48 1.34
CA ARG A 207 1.89 8.23 0.35
C ARG A 207 1.13 6.93 0.58
N ALA A 208 1.71 5.98 1.29
CA ALA A 208 1.03 4.74 1.64
C ALA A 208 1.32 4.34 3.08
N LEU A 209 0.28 3.91 3.77
CA LEU A 209 0.34 3.37 5.13
C LEU A 209 -0.27 1.97 5.13
N ARG A 210 0.38 1.01 5.82
CA ARG A 210 -0.14 -0.34 6.01
C ARG A 210 0.25 -0.90 7.38
N PHE A 211 -0.72 -1.42 8.10
CA PHE A 211 -0.45 -2.26 9.27
C PHE A 211 -0.23 -3.70 8.84
N SER A 212 0.68 -4.40 9.52
CA SER A 212 0.84 -5.85 9.31
C SER A 212 -0.40 -6.60 9.81
N PRO A 213 -0.76 -7.74 9.17
CA PRO A 213 -1.90 -8.55 9.60
C PRO A 213 -1.76 -9.07 11.03
N ILE A 214 -2.88 -9.28 11.72
CA ILE A 214 -2.91 -9.94 13.03
C ILE A 214 -2.39 -11.38 12.89
N GLY A 215 -1.59 -11.82 13.88
CA GLY A 215 -1.02 -13.16 13.89
C GLY A 215 0.30 -13.30 13.14
N SER A 216 0.75 -12.26 12.46
CA SER A 216 2.03 -12.23 11.72
C SER A 216 3.28 -12.14 12.63
N GLY A 217 3.14 -12.15 13.94
CA GLY A 217 4.20 -11.88 14.92
C GLY A 217 4.17 -10.42 15.42
N PRO A 218 5.31 -9.81 15.80
CA PRO A 218 5.34 -8.41 16.21
C PRO A 218 4.72 -7.50 15.15
N ARG A 219 3.78 -6.67 15.58
CA ARG A 219 3.02 -5.82 14.65
C ARG A 219 3.82 -4.62 14.24
N VAL A 220 3.71 -4.28 12.97
CA VAL A 220 4.38 -3.11 12.40
C VAL A 220 3.39 -2.24 11.62
N LEU A 221 3.69 -0.94 11.57
CA LEU A 221 3.14 0.02 10.64
C LEU A 221 4.21 0.31 9.58
N VAL A 222 3.88 0.08 8.33
CA VAL A 222 4.71 0.48 7.19
C VAL A 222 4.25 1.82 6.69
N ALA A 223 5.19 2.74 6.53
CA ALA A 223 4.98 4.03 5.89
C ALA A 223 5.91 4.13 4.69
N ALA A 224 5.33 4.20 3.49
CA ALA A 224 6.07 4.43 2.26
C ALA A 224 5.92 5.90 1.87
N GLU A 225 7.06 6.58 1.71
CA GLU A 225 7.12 7.96 1.25
C GLU A 225 6.89 8.04 -0.27
N ALA A 226 6.70 9.24 -0.81
CA ALA A 226 6.53 9.43 -2.25
C ALA A 226 7.74 8.93 -3.03
N ASP A 227 8.92 9.15 -2.47
CA ASP A 227 10.19 8.78 -3.06
C ASP A 227 11.11 8.15 -2.00
N ASP A 228 11.93 7.24 -2.44
CA ASP A 228 13.10 6.63 -1.82
C ASP A 228 12.84 5.81 -0.54
N TYR A 229 12.10 6.34 0.44
CA TYR A 229 12.13 5.79 1.79
C TYR A 229 10.89 4.98 2.18
N ILE A 230 11.14 3.86 2.86
CA ILE A 230 10.13 3.09 3.58
C ILE A 230 10.56 2.96 5.04
N SER A 231 9.66 3.35 5.93
CA SER A 231 9.81 3.17 7.37
C SER A 231 8.95 1.99 7.83
N ILE A 232 9.56 1.02 8.51
CA ILE A 232 8.90 -0.07 9.20
C ILE A 232 8.93 0.24 10.69
N ILE A 233 7.78 0.58 11.26
CA ILE A 233 7.62 1.14 12.59
C ILE A 233 6.99 0.07 13.51
N ASN A 234 7.50 -0.08 14.73
CA ASN A 234 6.85 -0.92 15.73
C ASN A 234 5.44 -0.40 16.03
N ALA A 235 4.40 -1.18 15.73
CA ALA A 235 3.00 -0.77 15.92
C ALA A 235 2.45 -1.03 17.33
N GLN A 236 3.29 -1.46 18.27
CA GLN A 236 2.92 -1.58 19.69
C GLN A 236 3.38 -0.36 20.48
N THR A 237 4.60 0.11 20.25
CA THR A 237 5.19 1.22 20.98
C THR A 237 5.28 2.51 20.16
N PHE A 238 5.38 2.40 18.84
CA PHE A 238 5.64 3.50 17.89
C PHE A 238 6.96 4.25 18.14
N GLU A 239 7.87 3.68 18.94
CA GLU A 239 9.13 4.32 19.33
C GLU A 239 10.30 3.91 18.45
N SER A 240 10.28 2.70 17.91
CA SER A 240 11.37 2.16 17.09
C SER A 240 10.95 1.96 15.64
N LYS A 241 11.85 2.25 14.70
CA LYS A 241 11.66 2.04 13.28
C LYS A 241 12.92 1.54 12.59
N GLN A 242 12.73 0.82 11.48
CA GLN A 242 13.75 0.52 10.48
C GLN A 242 13.44 1.31 9.23
N VAL A 243 14.45 1.90 8.61
CA VAL A 243 14.31 2.71 7.40
C VAL A 243 15.09 2.05 6.27
N PHE A 244 14.45 1.94 5.12
CA PHE A 244 15.03 1.40 3.89
C PHE A 244 14.99 2.47 2.82
N ASP A 245 16.10 2.60 2.09
CA ASP A 245 16.26 3.49 0.95
C ASP A 245 16.19 2.68 -0.35
N PHE A 246 15.27 3.01 -1.25
CA PHE A 246 15.00 2.28 -2.49
C PHE A 246 15.32 3.06 -3.75
N PHE A 247 15.78 4.30 -3.65
CA PHE A 247 16.16 5.16 -4.77
C PHE A 247 15.10 5.22 -5.87
N GLY A 248 14.01 5.90 -5.63
CA GLY A 248 12.98 6.15 -6.64
C GLY A 248 11.53 6.16 -6.11
N PRO A 249 10.60 6.50 -6.99
CA PRO A 249 9.20 6.65 -6.58
C PRO A 249 8.60 5.31 -6.16
N LEU A 250 7.92 5.31 -5.02
CA LEU A 250 7.26 4.14 -4.46
C LEU A 250 5.79 4.09 -4.90
N GLY A 251 5.46 3.07 -5.69
CA GLY A 251 4.11 2.89 -6.25
C GLY A 251 3.11 2.26 -5.28
N GLY A 252 3.58 1.58 -4.23
CA GLY A 252 2.72 0.96 -3.23
C GLY A 252 3.39 -0.13 -2.44
N VAL A 253 2.74 -0.52 -1.34
CA VAL A 253 3.22 -1.56 -0.42
C VAL A 253 2.07 -2.49 -0.02
N THR A 254 2.35 -3.78 0.13
CA THR A 254 1.38 -4.75 0.62
C THR A 254 2.06 -5.90 1.35
N PHE A 255 1.40 -6.43 2.38
CA PHE A 255 1.83 -7.65 3.05
C PHE A 255 1.22 -8.89 2.39
N THR A 256 1.89 -10.02 2.51
CA THR A 256 1.24 -11.32 2.36
C THR A 256 0.16 -11.51 3.43
N PRO A 257 -0.85 -12.36 3.19
CA PRO A 257 -1.93 -12.58 4.18
C PRO A 257 -1.43 -13.09 5.54
N ASP A 258 -0.33 -13.84 5.55
CA ASP A 258 0.34 -14.31 6.76
C ASP A 258 1.30 -13.27 7.38
N GLY A 259 1.52 -12.14 6.68
CA GLY A 259 2.39 -11.06 7.11
C GLY A 259 3.87 -11.42 7.21
N GLN A 260 4.30 -12.50 6.55
CA GLN A 260 5.72 -12.91 6.55
C GLN A 260 6.54 -12.18 5.50
N SER A 261 5.90 -11.71 4.43
CA SER A 261 6.55 -10.89 3.41
C SER A 261 5.85 -9.56 3.21
N LEU A 262 6.64 -8.54 2.91
CA LEU A 262 6.21 -7.21 2.49
C LEU A 262 6.68 -6.99 1.06
N PHE A 263 5.73 -6.78 0.15
CA PHE A 263 6.01 -6.41 -1.23
C PHE A 263 5.96 -4.90 -1.41
N ILE A 264 6.94 -4.38 -2.14
CA ILE A 264 7.14 -2.98 -2.42
C ILE A 264 7.25 -2.80 -3.93
N ALA A 265 6.42 -1.92 -4.50
CA ALA A 265 6.52 -1.55 -5.91
C ALA A 265 7.39 -0.29 -6.05
N ASN A 266 8.54 -0.42 -6.71
CA ASN A 266 9.42 0.71 -7.05
C ASN A 266 9.19 1.08 -8.52
N GLY A 267 8.83 2.33 -8.79
CA GLY A 267 8.49 2.87 -10.10
C GLY A 267 9.67 3.43 -10.88
N GLU A 268 10.92 3.28 -10.42
CA GLU A 268 12.09 3.74 -11.16
C GLU A 268 12.22 2.99 -12.50
N ARG A 269 12.52 3.71 -13.59
CA ARG A 269 12.46 3.17 -14.96
C ARG A 269 13.58 2.19 -15.29
N ARG A 270 14.76 2.32 -14.67
CA ARG A 270 15.95 1.53 -15.02
C ARG A 270 16.08 0.29 -14.15
N PHE A 271 15.77 0.40 -12.86
CA PHE A 271 15.93 -0.67 -11.87
C PHE A 271 14.70 -0.87 -10.98
N GLY A 272 13.59 -0.25 -11.33
CA GLY A 272 12.33 -0.45 -10.63
C GLY A 272 11.76 -1.85 -10.83
N GLY A 273 10.81 -2.21 -10.00
CA GLY A 273 10.17 -3.51 -10.01
C GLY A 273 9.47 -3.80 -8.69
N ILE A 274 9.27 -5.07 -8.40
CA ILE A 274 8.71 -5.52 -7.13
C ILE A 274 9.84 -6.08 -6.27
N ILE A 275 9.98 -5.52 -5.08
CA ILE A 275 10.94 -5.92 -4.06
C ILE A 275 10.18 -6.64 -2.95
N GLU A 276 10.71 -7.76 -2.51
CA GLU A 276 10.18 -8.53 -1.38
C GLU A 276 11.10 -8.39 -0.17
N LEU A 277 10.56 -7.97 0.96
CA LEU A 277 11.23 -8.00 2.26
C LEU A 277 10.60 -9.14 3.08
N GLU A 278 11.38 -10.15 3.41
CA GLU A 278 10.95 -11.25 4.26
C GLU A 278 11.21 -10.97 5.74
N ARG A 279 10.29 -11.41 6.59
CA ARG A 279 10.47 -11.41 8.02
C ARG A 279 11.44 -12.52 8.41
N THR A 280 12.58 -12.16 9.00
CA THR A 280 13.58 -13.14 9.45
C THR A 280 13.49 -13.40 10.95
N GLY A 281 13.48 -14.69 11.32
CA GLY A 281 13.57 -15.10 12.72
C GLY A 281 15.01 -14.99 13.28
N TRP A 282 15.15 -14.94 14.60
CA TRP A 282 16.47 -14.85 15.26
C TRP A 282 17.43 -16.01 14.88
N ALA A 283 16.91 -17.24 14.75
CA ALA A 283 17.72 -18.42 14.43
C ALA A 283 18.28 -18.36 13.01
N GLU A 284 17.52 -17.86 12.04
CA GLU A 284 17.96 -17.73 10.64
C GLU A 284 19.02 -16.63 10.48
N ARG A 285 18.94 -15.56 11.30
CA ARG A 285 19.95 -14.48 11.28
C ARG A 285 21.31 -14.94 11.73
N THR A 286 21.38 -15.79 12.75
CA THR A 286 22.66 -16.35 13.22
C THR A 286 23.25 -17.30 12.20
N ALA A 287 22.44 -18.03 11.47
CA ALA A 287 22.90 -18.91 10.39
C ALA A 287 23.39 -18.11 9.17
N ARG A 288 22.61 -17.10 8.73
CA ARG A 288 22.98 -16.22 7.59
C ARG A 288 24.21 -15.37 7.91
N ARG A 289 24.33 -14.84 9.12
CA ARG A 289 25.49 -14.06 9.52
C ARG A 289 26.77 -14.90 9.52
N ARG A 290 26.68 -16.18 9.91
CA ARG A 290 27.83 -17.11 9.81
C ARG A 290 28.19 -17.46 8.38
N SER A 291 27.21 -17.62 7.46
CA SER A 291 27.50 -17.85 6.04
C SER A 291 28.07 -16.59 5.37
N PHE A 292 27.56 -15.41 5.70
CA PHE A 292 28.05 -14.13 5.16
C PHE A 292 29.46 -13.79 5.65
N ASP A 293 29.78 -14.10 6.91
CA ASP A 293 31.13 -13.93 7.45
C ASP A 293 32.09 -14.94 6.83
N SER A 294 31.67 -16.18 6.51
CA SER A 294 32.50 -17.18 5.82
C SER A 294 32.74 -16.83 4.34
N GLU A 295 31.72 -16.31 3.63
CA GLU A 295 31.88 -15.83 2.25
C GLU A 295 32.72 -14.54 2.19
N ARG A 296 32.67 -13.70 3.22
CA ARG A 296 33.47 -12.47 3.29
C ARG A 296 34.96 -12.76 3.51
N ASP A 297 35.26 -13.79 4.26
CA ASP A 297 36.66 -14.24 4.46
C ASP A 297 37.24 -14.87 3.18
N GLU A 298 36.42 -15.58 2.35
CA GLU A 298 36.85 -16.06 1.03
C GLU A 298 36.98 -14.91 0.02
N LEU A 299 36.04 -13.95 0.01
CA LEU A 299 36.07 -12.78 -0.90
C LEU A 299 37.20 -11.79 -0.58
N VAL A 300 37.57 -11.64 0.69
CA VAL A 300 38.69 -10.74 1.09
C VAL A 300 40.03 -11.29 0.65
N THR A 301 40.18 -12.61 0.59
CA THR A 301 41.41 -13.24 0.07
C THR A 301 41.54 -13.16 -1.44
N ASP A 302 40.42 -13.16 -2.18
CA ASP A 302 40.41 -13.05 -3.64
C ASP A 302 40.47 -11.55 -4.10
N TRP A 303 39.95 -10.62 -3.30
CA TRP A 303 39.90 -9.18 -3.61
C TRP A 303 41.28 -8.52 -3.60
N ALA A 304 42.19 -9.02 -2.77
CA ALA A 304 43.57 -8.52 -2.69
C ALA A 304 44.44 -8.92 -3.91
N ALA A 305 44.00 -9.88 -4.72
CA ALA A 305 44.80 -10.43 -5.81
C ALA A 305 44.52 -9.81 -7.19
N ASN A 306 43.44 -9.05 -7.41
CA ASN A 306 42.98 -8.66 -8.77
C ASN A 306 42.50 -7.19 -8.90
N HIS A 307 43.21 -6.18 -8.37
CA HIS A 307 42.83 -4.79 -8.69
C HIS A 307 43.68 -4.16 -9.79
N HIS A 308 43.10 -4.10 -10.99
CA HIS A 308 43.24 -2.99 -11.93
C HIS A 308 41.86 -2.42 -12.28
N LEU A 309 41.75 -1.11 -11.99
CA LEU A 309 40.62 -0.19 -12.25
C LEU A 309 40.01 -0.36 -13.63
N ASN A 310 38.76 -0.87 -13.72
CA ASN A 310 37.84 -0.66 -14.82
C ASN A 310 36.44 -1.30 -14.63
N ASP A 311 35.99 -1.55 -13.39
CA ASP A 311 34.74 -2.32 -13.15
C ASP A 311 33.54 -1.49 -12.71
N PHE A 312 33.62 -0.15 -12.75
CA PHE A 312 32.45 0.67 -12.41
C PHE A 312 31.33 0.65 -13.49
N GLU A 313 31.67 0.36 -14.72
CA GLU A 313 30.70 0.30 -15.85
C GLU A 313 30.08 -1.07 -16.10
N LYS A 314 30.67 -2.16 -15.57
CA LYS A 314 30.14 -3.52 -15.77
C LYS A 314 29.11 -3.95 -14.72
N SER A 315 29.01 -3.29 -13.59
CA SER A 315 28.02 -3.61 -12.54
C SER A 315 26.59 -3.14 -12.87
N LEU A 316 26.43 -2.30 -13.91
CA LEU A 316 25.13 -1.75 -14.32
C LEU A 316 24.39 -2.60 -15.36
N SER A 317 25.00 -3.67 -15.90
CA SER A 317 24.37 -4.53 -16.92
C SER A 317 24.07 -5.96 -16.48
N GLY A 318 24.29 -6.30 -15.23
CA GLY A 318 24.06 -7.62 -14.68
C GLY A 318 22.73 -7.74 -13.97
N ASN A 319 21.88 -8.62 -14.46
CA ASN A 319 20.77 -9.31 -13.85
C ASN A 319 20.19 -8.65 -12.59
N ILE A 320 18.94 -8.25 -12.67
CA ILE A 320 18.10 -7.98 -11.51
C ILE A 320 17.96 -9.31 -10.73
N GLU A 321 18.96 -9.63 -9.94
CA GLU A 321 18.81 -10.62 -8.91
C GLU A 321 17.85 -10.06 -7.86
N ARG A 322 16.81 -10.84 -7.54
CA ARG A 322 15.92 -10.57 -6.42
C ARG A 322 16.77 -10.40 -5.17
N GLN A 323 17.00 -9.17 -4.72
CA GLN A 323 17.60 -8.94 -3.43
C GLN A 323 16.55 -9.29 -2.36
N ARG A 324 16.61 -10.52 -1.86
CA ARG A 324 15.90 -10.89 -0.62
C ARG A 324 16.65 -10.27 0.55
N THR A 325 16.19 -9.13 1.00
CA THR A 325 16.69 -8.51 2.23
C THR A 325 15.79 -8.91 3.39
N GLY A 326 16.36 -9.63 4.36
CA GLY A 326 15.62 -10.01 5.57
C GLY A 326 15.39 -8.81 6.48
N VAL A 327 14.14 -8.57 6.85
CA VAL A 327 13.76 -7.51 7.80
C VAL A 327 13.75 -8.06 9.22
N ASP A 328 14.51 -7.42 10.11
CA ASP A 328 14.58 -7.79 11.52
C ASP A 328 13.48 -7.12 12.34
N PHE A 329 12.32 -7.74 12.40
CA PHE A 329 11.21 -7.25 13.21
C PHE A 329 11.41 -7.40 14.73
N SER A 330 12.37 -8.22 15.18
CA SER A 330 12.61 -8.42 16.62
C SER A 330 13.34 -7.26 17.27
N GLN A 331 14.08 -6.47 16.51
CA GLN A 331 14.70 -5.23 17.02
C GLN A 331 13.68 -4.10 17.21
N LEU A 332 12.47 -4.26 16.70
CA LEU A 332 11.37 -3.33 16.91
C LEU A 332 10.63 -3.58 18.25
N VAL A 333 11.03 -4.61 18.99
CA VAL A 333 10.45 -5.01 20.28
C VAL A 333 11.49 -4.75 21.37
N VAL A 334 11.68 -3.52 21.77
CA VAL A 334 12.35 -3.13 23.01
C VAL A 334 11.56 -2.04 23.68
#